data_5a961d20d11c4cccc823b6270d328099
#
_entry.id   5a961d20d11c4cccc823b6270d328099
#
_cell.length_a   1.000
_cell.length_b   1.000
_cell.length_c   1.000
_cell.angle_alpha   90.00
_cell.angle_beta   90.00
_cell.angle_gamma   90.00
#
_symmetry.space_group_name_H-M   'P 1'
#
loop_
_entity.id
_entity.type
_entity.pdbx_description
1 polymer ?
#
loop_
_entity_poly.entity_id
_entity_poly.type
_entity_poly.pdbx_seq_one_letter_code
_entity_poly.pdbx_strand_id
1 'polypeptide(L)'
;MFAPKTLRSLILALAAAALAVGSTAQTPAPSPAAASPLAIPESDAGLPGDGPIRRYDWFRKLWLEKRTAWAAPERQARDRGAVVFLGDSITQGWGDDLRGAFPGLKVANRGISGDTTRGVLLRLEGDVLALEPSAVVLLIGTNDLEEGATPEIIAANLKLILAALWKQNPKLPVVLNPVFPSAASKKRPADQIRKVNALYAAAVKGDARVLMPDTWTLFAGPDGDARPSEFPDLLHPNAAGYAQWAAALRPVLATLGFLETEPDPFAPEPGFESLFNGRDLTGWQFRITPESDRQAARNWQKNDPNAPPWPFYESPQRFDGLDRSSDGRYVAKNGRLVVTFPPDGRRIQQLWTTREFPGDFILKLEFRATPNADSGVFIRGNQLQCRDYPLAGPYKQLTRYRPQDWNELVIEVTGQTARCTCNGEVLEAAFKLPPTGPIGLEGDLGQMEYRRIRLKELP
;
A
#
# COMPACT_ATOMS: atom_id res chain seq x y z
N MET A 1 -56.98 -65.95 -56.61
CA MET A 1 -57.65 -67.20 -56.09
C MET A 1 -58.22 -66.80 -54.76
N PHE A 2 -59.54 -66.91 -54.66
CA PHE A 2 -60.41 -66.97 -53.48
C PHE A 2 -60.41 -65.90 -52.43
N ALA A 3 -61.42 -64.99 -52.50
CA ALA A 3 -62.21 -64.54 -51.36
C ALA A 3 -63.06 -65.73 -50.87
N PRO A 4 -63.87 -65.73 -49.78
CA PRO A 4 -64.70 -64.64 -49.21
C PRO A 4 -65.05 -64.67 -47.73
N LYS A 5 -65.95 -63.72 -47.39
CA LYS A 5 -67.19 -63.76 -46.50
C LYS A 5 -67.04 -63.21 -45.10
N THR A 6 -67.54 -61.97 -44.89
CA THR A 6 -68.81 -61.56 -44.18
C THR A 6 -69.21 -62.36 -42.94
N LEU A 7 -69.41 -61.65 -41.82
CA LEU A 7 -70.63 -61.75 -41.01
C LEU A 7 -70.88 -60.49 -40.16
N ARG A 8 -72.14 -59.98 -40.29
CA ARG A 8 -72.77 -58.93 -39.45
C ARG A 8 -73.27 -59.50 -38.13
N SER A 9 -73.30 -58.71 -37.10
CA SER A 9 -74.33 -58.61 -36.03
C SER A 9 -73.89 -57.55 -35.01
N LEU A 10 -74.51 -56.50 -34.88
CA LEU A 10 -75.76 -55.94 -34.34
C LEU A 10 -75.81 -55.97 -32.77
N ILE A 11 -76.01 -54.78 -32.21
CA ILE A 11 -76.69 -54.37 -30.95
C ILE A 11 -75.92 -54.56 -29.63
N LEU A 12 -75.62 -53.50 -28.84
CA LEU A 12 -76.52 -52.87 -27.84
C LEU A 12 -75.94 -51.56 -27.32
N ALA A 13 -76.72 -50.51 -27.33
CA ALA A 13 -76.39 -49.24 -26.66
C ALA A 13 -76.57 -49.35 -25.11
N LEU A 14 -75.61 -49.04 -24.34
CA LEU A 14 -75.78 -48.66 -22.93
C LEU A 14 -75.12 -47.32 -22.68
N ALA A 15 -75.92 -46.31 -22.37
CA ALA A 15 -75.47 -45.00 -21.91
C ALA A 15 -74.95 -45.14 -20.48
N ALA A 16 -73.69 -44.89 -20.31
CA ALA A 16 -73.08 -44.62 -19.03
C ALA A 16 -72.66 -43.15 -18.96
N ALA A 17 -73.36 -42.39 -18.12
CA ALA A 17 -72.98 -41.02 -17.79
C ALA A 17 -71.64 -41.01 -16.98
N ALA A 18 -70.53 -40.60 -17.64
CA ALA A 18 -69.28 -40.39 -16.92
C ALA A 18 -69.27 -38.95 -16.39
N LEU A 19 -69.31 -38.80 -15.08
CA LEU A 19 -68.98 -37.56 -14.40
C LEU A 19 -67.53 -37.19 -14.73
N ALA A 20 -67.37 -36.11 -15.50
CA ALA A 20 -66.09 -35.47 -15.71
C ALA A 20 -65.65 -34.76 -14.40
N VAL A 21 -64.78 -35.41 -13.60
CA VAL A 21 -64.01 -34.74 -12.55
C VAL A 21 -62.97 -33.88 -13.29
N GLY A 22 -63.21 -32.59 -13.29
CA GLY A 22 -62.26 -31.59 -13.80
C GLY A 22 -61.01 -31.59 -12.93
N SER A 23 -59.96 -32.28 -13.39
CA SER A 23 -58.61 -32.12 -12.82
C SER A 23 -58.11 -30.76 -13.28
N THR A 24 -58.18 -29.77 -12.38
CA THR A 24 -57.43 -28.50 -12.54
C THR A 24 -55.96 -28.85 -12.46
N ALA A 25 -55.29 -28.92 -13.57
CA ALA A 25 -53.82 -28.95 -13.61
C ALA A 25 -53.33 -27.67 -12.97
N GLN A 26 -52.87 -27.72 -11.72
CA GLN A 26 -52.10 -26.66 -11.09
C GLN A 26 -50.85 -26.47 -11.92
N THR A 27 -50.74 -25.31 -12.55
CA THR A 27 -49.48 -24.84 -13.15
C THR A 27 -48.42 -24.88 -12.06
N PRO A 28 -47.30 -25.57 -12.22
CA PRO A 28 -46.26 -25.59 -11.21
C PRO A 28 -45.83 -24.13 -10.98
N ALA A 29 -45.75 -23.71 -9.71
CA ALA A 29 -45.21 -22.42 -9.33
C ALA A 29 -43.84 -22.26 -10.00
N PRO A 30 -43.52 -21.09 -10.56
CA PRO A 30 -42.21 -20.88 -11.14
C PRO A 30 -41.15 -21.24 -10.14
N SER A 31 -40.25 -22.14 -10.50
CA SER A 31 -39.06 -22.48 -9.71
C SER A 31 -38.35 -21.18 -9.35
N PRO A 32 -37.95 -20.97 -8.07
CA PRO A 32 -37.25 -19.76 -7.72
C PRO A 32 -36.08 -19.59 -8.69
N ALA A 33 -36.05 -18.46 -9.36
CA ALA A 33 -34.97 -18.13 -10.28
C ALA A 33 -33.63 -18.35 -9.54
N ALA A 34 -32.74 -19.14 -10.12
CA ALA A 34 -31.44 -19.40 -9.52
C ALA A 34 -30.76 -18.06 -9.20
N ALA A 35 -30.37 -17.89 -7.94
CA ALA A 35 -29.74 -16.65 -7.50
C ALA A 35 -28.51 -16.38 -8.38
N SER A 36 -28.32 -15.11 -8.80
CA SER A 36 -27.16 -14.72 -9.60
C SER A 36 -25.86 -15.13 -8.88
N PRO A 37 -24.90 -15.74 -9.58
CA PRO A 37 -23.60 -16.08 -8.98
C PRO A 37 -22.82 -14.85 -8.46
N LEU A 38 -23.25 -13.66 -8.86
CA LEU A 38 -22.71 -12.39 -8.38
C LEU A 38 -23.42 -11.87 -7.12
N ALA A 39 -24.56 -12.45 -6.73
CA ALA A 39 -25.29 -12.03 -5.54
C ALA A 39 -24.59 -12.48 -4.25
N ILE A 40 -24.91 -11.79 -3.14
CA ILE A 40 -24.47 -12.20 -1.81
C ILE A 40 -25.24 -13.47 -1.43
N PRO A 41 -24.55 -14.55 -1.00
CA PRO A 41 -25.22 -15.76 -0.52
C PRO A 41 -26.13 -15.49 0.67
N GLU A 42 -27.26 -16.20 0.73
CA GLU A 42 -28.23 -16.04 1.84
C GLU A 42 -27.74 -16.68 3.15
N SER A 43 -26.91 -17.71 3.06
CA SER A 43 -26.34 -18.42 4.21
C SER A 43 -24.83 -18.24 4.27
N ASP A 44 -24.28 -18.25 5.48
CA ASP A 44 -22.84 -18.24 5.74
C ASP A 44 -22.19 -19.63 5.63
N ALA A 45 -22.99 -20.68 5.50
CA ALA A 45 -22.49 -22.06 5.49
C ALA A 45 -21.52 -22.29 4.32
N GLY A 46 -20.30 -22.71 4.65
CA GLY A 46 -19.24 -22.98 3.67
C GLY A 46 -18.56 -21.75 3.05
N LEU A 47 -18.92 -20.52 3.47
CA LEU A 47 -18.25 -19.32 3.01
C LEU A 47 -16.90 -19.13 3.72
N PRO A 48 -15.90 -18.55 3.01
CA PRO A 48 -14.59 -18.31 3.61
C PRO A 48 -14.63 -17.21 4.67
N GLY A 49 -13.71 -17.27 5.62
CA GLY A 49 -13.52 -16.27 6.66
C GLY A 49 -14.64 -16.22 7.68
N ASP A 50 -14.47 -15.37 8.66
CA ASP A 50 -15.39 -15.15 9.76
C ASP A 50 -15.84 -13.68 9.83
N GLY A 51 -16.86 -13.41 10.68
CA GLY A 51 -17.36 -12.05 10.88
C GLY A 51 -18.47 -11.65 9.90
N PRO A 52 -18.77 -10.35 9.83
CA PRO A 52 -19.99 -9.86 9.18
C PRO A 52 -19.89 -9.88 7.65
N ILE A 53 -20.99 -10.27 7.04
CA ILE A 53 -21.30 -10.00 5.63
C ILE A 53 -22.56 -9.14 5.65
N ARG A 54 -22.46 -7.91 5.10
CA ARG A 54 -23.64 -7.04 5.03
C ARG A 54 -24.70 -7.62 4.10
N ARG A 55 -25.97 -7.58 4.55
CA ARG A 55 -27.11 -8.08 3.79
C ARG A 55 -28.29 -7.09 3.78
N TYR A 56 -28.06 -5.82 4.10
CA TYR A 56 -29.05 -4.77 3.97
C TYR A 56 -29.48 -4.62 2.50
N ASP A 57 -30.74 -4.31 2.23
CA ASP A 57 -31.28 -4.23 0.86
C ASP A 57 -30.50 -3.29 -0.04
N TRP A 58 -30.13 -2.12 0.51
CA TRP A 58 -29.30 -1.16 -0.23
C TRP A 58 -27.92 -1.71 -0.59
N PHE A 59 -27.31 -2.50 0.30
CA PHE A 59 -26.00 -3.08 0.08
C PHE A 59 -26.05 -4.22 -0.93
N ARG A 60 -27.06 -5.11 -0.84
CA ARG A 60 -27.28 -6.17 -1.82
C ARG A 60 -27.48 -5.61 -3.22
N LYS A 61 -28.26 -4.52 -3.36
CA LYS A 61 -28.47 -3.83 -4.63
C LYS A 61 -27.17 -3.27 -5.18
N LEU A 62 -26.43 -2.50 -4.38
CA LEU A 62 -25.15 -1.90 -4.76
C LEU A 62 -24.12 -2.97 -5.14
N TRP A 63 -24.00 -4.01 -4.31
CA TRP A 63 -23.13 -5.15 -4.55
C TRP A 63 -23.38 -5.81 -5.90
N LEU A 64 -24.62 -6.16 -6.18
CA LEU A 64 -25.00 -6.79 -7.44
C LEU A 64 -24.78 -5.86 -8.65
N GLU A 65 -25.15 -4.59 -8.53
CA GLU A 65 -24.92 -3.55 -9.54
C GLU A 65 -23.44 -3.43 -9.91
N LYS A 66 -22.59 -3.22 -8.92
CA LYS A 66 -21.14 -3.07 -9.13
C LYS A 66 -20.53 -4.31 -9.77
N ARG A 67 -20.81 -5.48 -9.24
CA ARG A 67 -20.25 -6.73 -9.73
C ARG A 67 -20.74 -7.08 -11.13
N THR A 68 -22.02 -6.81 -11.45
CA THR A 68 -22.56 -6.97 -12.80
C THR A 68 -21.84 -6.05 -13.79
N ALA A 69 -21.64 -4.78 -13.43
CA ALA A 69 -20.91 -3.84 -14.27
C ALA A 69 -19.44 -4.26 -14.48
N TRP A 70 -18.78 -4.81 -13.47
CA TRP A 70 -17.39 -5.29 -13.57
C TRP A 70 -17.27 -6.62 -14.33
N ALA A 71 -18.29 -7.48 -14.27
CA ALA A 71 -18.32 -8.75 -15.00
C ALA A 71 -18.58 -8.60 -16.51
N ALA A 72 -18.92 -7.40 -16.98
CA ALA A 72 -19.09 -7.13 -18.41
C ALA A 72 -17.77 -7.40 -19.18
N PRO A 73 -17.79 -8.14 -20.30
CA PRO A 73 -16.57 -8.55 -21.01
C PRO A 73 -15.64 -7.40 -21.38
N GLU A 74 -16.19 -6.27 -21.82
CA GLU A 74 -15.43 -5.07 -22.20
C GLU A 74 -14.72 -4.45 -20.98
N ARG A 75 -15.38 -4.48 -19.81
CA ARG A 75 -14.81 -3.99 -18.55
C ARG A 75 -13.70 -4.91 -18.07
N GLN A 76 -13.90 -6.22 -18.13
CA GLN A 76 -12.87 -7.21 -17.78
C GLN A 76 -11.64 -7.06 -18.69
N ALA A 77 -11.83 -6.96 -19.99
CA ALA A 77 -10.73 -6.78 -20.95
C ALA A 77 -9.96 -5.46 -20.70
N ARG A 78 -10.68 -4.37 -20.44
CA ARG A 78 -10.07 -3.06 -20.14
C ARG A 78 -9.24 -3.10 -18.87
N ASP A 79 -9.76 -3.72 -17.80
CA ASP A 79 -9.17 -3.68 -16.47
C ASP A 79 -8.12 -4.80 -16.25
N ARG A 80 -7.97 -5.77 -17.17
CA ARG A 80 -6.98 -6.86 -17.07
C ARG A 80 -5.57 -6.31 -16.97
N GLY A 81 -4.78 -6.81 -16.02
CA GLY A 81 -3.40 -6.38 -15.76
C GLY A 81 -3.28 -4.99 -15.10
N ALA A 82 -4.39 -4.40 -14.63
CA ALA A 82 -4.35 -3.12 -13.94
C ALA A 82 -3.76 -3.23 -12.53
N VAL A 83 -3.35 -2.10 -11.98
CA VAL A 83 -3.21 -1.94 -10.52
C VAL A 83 -4.61 -1.85 -9.93
N VAL A 84 -5.01 -2.84 -9.15
CA VAL A 84 -6.35 -2.93 -8.58
C VAL A 84 -6.40 -2.22 -7.21
N PHE A 85 -7.28 -1.22 -7.09
CA PHE A 85 -7.60 -0.58 -5.82
C PHE A 85 -8.81 -1.29 -5.21
N LEU A 86 -8.55 -2.09 -4.17
CA LEU A 86 -9.52 -2.97 -3.54
C LEU A 86 -9.92 -2.44 -2.16
N GLY A 87 -11.22 -2.33 -1.91
CA GLY A 87 -11.70 -1.83 -0.62
C GLY A 87 -13.21 -1.58 -0.55
N ASP A 88 -13.57 -0.64 0.30
CA ASP A 88 -14.94 -0.27 0.64
C ASP A 88 -15.37 1.09 0.05
N SER A 89 -16.18 1.86 0.79
CA SER A 89 -16.66 3.19 0.39
C SER A 89 -15.53 4.19 0.17
N ILE A 90 -14.46 4.10 0.93
CA ILE A 90 -13.32 5.00 0.81
C ILE A 90 -12.64 4.78 -0.55
N THR A 91 -12.46 3.54 -0.96
CA THR A 91 -11.93 3.19 -2.28
C THR A 91 -12.94 3.53 -3.38
N GLN A 92 -14.22 3.16 -3.23
CA GLN A 92 -15.26 3.48 -4.21
C GLN A 92 -15.39 4.98 -4.44
N GLY A 93 -15.35 5.79 -3.38
CA GLY A 93 -15.51 7.24 -3.42
C GLY A 93 -14.40 7.98 -4.17
N TRP A 94 -13.27 7.31 -4.41
CA TRP A 94 -12.20 7.89 -5.23
C TRP A 94 -12.55 7.94 -6.74
N GLY A 95 -13.55 7.18 -7.18
CA GLY A 95 -13.99 7.11 -8.58
C GLY A 95 -13.20 6.09 -9.41
N ASP A 96 -13.71 5.81 -10.60
CA ASP A 96 -13.19 4.71 -11.45
C ASP A 96 -11.76 4.94 -11.95
N ASP A 97 -11.40 6.19 -12.22
CA ASP A 97 -10.07 6.64 -12.67
C ASP A 97 -9.23 7.25 -11.54
N LEU A 98 -9.67 7.10 -10.28
CA LEU A 98 -9.07 7.71 -9.10
C LEU A 98 -8.92 9.23 -9.24
N ARG A 99 -9.88 9.88 -9.90
CA ARG A 99 -9.89 11.33 -10.20
C ARG A 99 -8.62 11.82 -10.90
N GLY A 100 -8.03 10.96 -11.75
CA GLY A 100 -6.80 11.30 -12.48
C GLY A 100 -5.55 11.42 -11.60
N ALA A 101 -5.55 10.89 -10.38
CA ALA A 101 -4.43 11.03 -9.43
C ALA A 101 -3.12 10.40 -9.94
N PHE A 102 -3.20 9.40 -10.81
CA PHE A 102 -2.05 8.66 -11.35
C PHE A 102 -2.08 8.64 -12.89
N PRO A 103 -1.73 9.76 -13.55
CA PRO A 103 -1.74 9.83 -15.01
C PRO A 103 -0.86 8.74 -15.64
N GLY A 104 -1.37 8.08 -16.68
CA GLY A 104 -0.68 7.01 -17.39
C GLY A 104 -0.71 5.65 -16.70
N LEU A 105 -1.13 5.56 -15.44
CA LEU A 105 -1.28 4.28 -14.75
C LEU A 105 -2.61 3.62 -15.12
N LYS A 106 -2.56 2.36 -15.53
CA LYS A 106 -3.74 1.53 -15.71
C LYS A 106 -4.28 1.11 -14.35
N VAL A 107 -5.45 1.63 -13.97
CA VAL A 107 -6.07 1.38 -12.66
C VAL A 107 -7.42 0.69 -12.80
N ALA A 108 -7.81 -0.09 -11.79
CA ALA A 108 -9.16 -0.66 -11.67
C ALA A 108 -9.65 -0.46 -10.23
N ASN A 109 -10.67 0.39 -10.06
CA ASN A 109 -11.32 0.57 -8.78
C ASN A 109 -12.29 -0.60 -8.51
N ARG A 110 -12.07 -1.30 -7.40
CA ARG A 110 -12.86 -2.42 -6.90
C ARG A 110 -13.34 -2.16 -5.48
N GLY A 111 -13.72 -0.91 -5.19
CA GLY A 111 -14.38 -0.51 -3.95
C GLY A 111 -15.88 -0.72 -4.00
N ILE A 112 -16.47 -1.25 -2.93
CA ILE A 112 -17.93 -1.32 -2.72
C ILE A 112 -18.25 -0.69 -1.37
N SER A 113 -19.05 0.39 -1.37
CA SER A 113 -19.45 1.07 -0.13
C SER A 113 -20.11 0.11 0.84
N GLY A 114 -19.61 0.08 2.06
CA GLY A 114 -20.12 -0.81 3.10
C GLY A 114 -19.47 -2.20 3.15
N ASP A 115 -18.55 -2.52 2.24
CA ASP A 115 -17.94 -3.84 2.20
C ASP A 115 -17.05 -4.11 3.42
N THR A 116 -16.97 -5.39 3.79
CA THR A 116 -16.18 -5.90 4.90
C THR A 116 -15.05 -6.78 4.39
N THR A 117 -14.12 -7.15 5.25
CA THR A 117 -13.04 -8.09 4.89
C THR A 117 -13.58 -9.43 4.40
N ARG A 118 -14.67 -9.92 5.02
CA ARG A 118 -15.33 -11.15 4.59
C ARG A 118 -16.08 -10.97 3.26
N GLY A 119 -16.69 -9.80 3.03
CA GLY A 119 -17.29 -9.46 1.74
C GLY A 119 -16.25 -9.47 0.63
N VAL A 120 -15.09 -8.87 0.83
CA VAL A 120 -13.96 -8.92 -0.12
C VAL A 120 -13.59 -10.37 -0.46
N LEU A 121 -13.50 -11.28 0.53
CA LEU A 121 -13.20 -12.69 0.28
C LEU A 121 -14.20 -13.34 -0.68
N LEU A 122 -15.49 -13.04 -0.54
CA LEU A 122 -16.54 -13.63 -1.40
C LEU A 122 -16.44 -13.23 -2.86
N ARG A 123 -15.92 -12.04 -3.14
CA ARG A 123 -15.85 -11.50 -4.50
C ARG A 123 -14.44 -11.48 -5.10
N LEU A 124 -13.44 -11.89 -4.32
CA LEU A 124 -12.03 -11.73 -4.69
C LEU A 124 -11.70 -12.40 -6.03
N GLU A 125 -12.18 -13.62 -6.26
CA GLU A 125 -11.89 -14.37 -7.48
C GLU A 125 -12.43 -13.68 -8.73
N GLY A 126 -13.71 -13.35 -8.77
CA GLY A 126 -14.34 -12.78 -9.97
C GLY A 126 -13.99 -11.30 -10.20
N ASP A 127 -13.82 -10.54 -9.13
CA ASP A 127 -13.68 -9.09 -9.23
C ASP A 127 -12.21 -8.63 -9.28
N VAL A 128 -11.27 -9.45 -8.78
CA VAL A 128 -9.85 -9.10 -8.64
C VAL A 128 -8.95 -10.11 -9.34
N LEU A 129 -9.01 -11.39 -8.94
CA LEU A 129 -8.10 -12.42 -9.46
C LEU A 129 -8.27 -12.63 -10.96
N ALA A 130 -9.52 -12.61 -11.45
CA ALA A 130 -9.84 -12.71 -12.89
C ALA A 130 -9.19 -11.62 -13.75
N LEU A 131 -8.79 -10.49 -13.16
CA LEU A 131 -8.08 -9.40 -13.84
C LEU A 131 -6.58 -9.65 -14.00
N GLU A 132 -6.01 -10.67 -13.35
CA GLU A 132 -4.56 -10.88 -13.31
C GLU A 132 -3.82 -9.59 -12.93
N PRO A 133 -4.09 -9.01 -11.75
CA PRO A 133 -3.61 -7.68 -11.40
C PRO A 133 -2.08 -7.61 -11.41
N SER A 134 -1.53 -6.46 -11.81
CA SER A 134 -0.09 -6.18 -11.73
C SER A 134 0.34 -5.81 -10.29
N ALA A 135 -0.58 -5.23 -9.51
CA ALA A 135 -0.46 -4.98 -8.07
C ALA A 135 -1.85 -4.81 -7.46
N VAL A 136 -1.94 -4.92 -6.14
CA VAL A 136 -3.16 -4.60 -5.39
C VAL A 136 -2.86 -3.52 -4.36
N VAL A 137 -3.63 -2.43 -4.37
CA VAL A 137 -3.67 -1.42 -3.32
C VAL A 137 -4.91 -1.71 -2.47
N LEU A 138 -4.69 -2.20 -1.26
CA LEU A 138 -5.74 -2.70 -0.36
C LEU A 138 -6.00 -1.73 0.79
N LEU A 139 -7.26 -1.37 0.99
CA LEU A 139 -7.76 -0.65 2.16
C LEU A 139 -9.12 -1.23 2.55
N ILE A 140 -9.20 -1.96 3.66
CA ILE A 140 -10.41 -2.65 4.13
C ILE A 140 -10.36 -2.88 5.63
N GLY A 141 -11.51 -3.00 6.30
CA GLY A 141 -11.63 -3.36 7.73
C GLY A 141 -12.42 -2.37 8.58
N THR A 142 -12.68 -1.16 8.07
CA THR A 142 -13.40 -0.13 8.82
C THR A 142 -14.87 -0.49 9.04
N ASN A 143 -15.52 -1.14 8.08
CA ASN A 143 -16.93 -1.57 8.21
C ASN A 143 -17.09 -2.82 9.06
N ASP A 144 -16.07 -3.64 9.15
CA ASP A 144 -16.03 -4.79 10.06
C ASP A 144 -16.19 -4.33 11.52
N LEU A 145 -15.47 -3.25 11.90
CA LEU A 145 -15.58 -2.66 13.24
C LEU A 145 -16.98 -2.11 13.51
N GLU A 146 -17.60 -1.41 12.53
CA GLU A 146 -18.98 -0.90 12.66
C GLU A 146 -19.97 -2.04 12.91
N GLU A 147 -19.79 -3.18 12.26
CA GLU A 147 -20.62 -4.37 12.40
C GLU A 147 -20.25 -5.22 13.64
N GLY A 148 -19.28 -4.78 14.44
CA GLY A 148 -18.91 -5.40 15.71
C GLY A 148 -17.91 -6.58 15.59
N ALA A 149 -17.23 -6.73 14.46
CA ALA A 149 -16.15 -7.72 14.36
C ALA A 149 -14.95 -7.32 15.23
N THR A 150 -14.28 -8.34 15.79
CA THR A 150 -13.05 -8.09 16.55
C THR A 150 -11.85 -7.85 15.62
N PRO A 151 -10.83 -7.09 16.06
CA PRO A 151 -9.60 -6.91 15.30
C PRO A 151 -8.94 -8.21 14.84
N GLU A 152 -9.05 -9.27 15.63
CA GLU A 152 -8.49 -10.59 15.33
C GLU A 152 -9.20 -11.25 14.13
N ILE A 153 -10.52 -11.16 14.06
CA ILE A 153 -11.32 -11.65 12.92
C ILE A 153 -10.94 -10.89 11.65
N ILE A 154 -10.85 -9.57 11.74
CA ILE A 154 -10.47 -8.68 10.62
C ILE A 154 -9.08 -9.06 10.09
N ALA A 155 -8.11 -9.25 10.98
CA ALA A 155 -6.76 -9.64 10.61
C ALA A 155 -6.68 -11.09 10.07
N ALA A 156 -7.51 -12.00 10.56
CA ALA A 156 -7.59 -13.36 10.02
C ALA A 156 -8.10 -13.35 8.57
N ASN A 157 -9.13 -12.55 8.27
CA ASN A 157 -9.64 -12.37 6.92
C ASN A 157 -8.60 -11.73 5.99
N LEU A 158 -7.82 -10.74 6.46
CA LEU A 158 -6.70 -10.20 5.67
C LEU A 158 -5.73 -11.30 5.25
N LYS A 159 -5.34 -12.19 6.16
CA LYS A 159 -4.43 -13.30 5.84
C LYS A 159 -5.00 -14.20 4.74
N LEU A 160 -6.32 -14.48 4.77
CA LEU A 160 -6.98 -15.27 3.72
C LEU A 160 -6.99 -14.52 2.38
N ILE A 161 -7.24 -13.21 2.38
CA ILE A 161 -7.18 -12.37 1.17
C ILE A 161 -5.78 -12.44 0.56
N LEU A 162 -4.73 -12.19 1.36
CA LEU A 162 -3.35 -12.24 0.91
C LEU A 162 -2.96 -13.63 0.39
N ALA A 163 -3.36 -14.69 1.09
CA ALA A 163 -3.11 -16.06 0.67
C ALA A 163 -3.75 -16.38 -0.70
N ALA A 164 -4.97 -15.90 -0.94
CA ALA A 164 -5.65 -16.09 -2.21
C ALA A 164 -4.97 -15.31 -3.36
N LEU A 165 -4.56 -14.06 -3.11
CA LEU A 165 -3.79 -13.26 -4.06
C LEU A 165 -2.49 -13.96 -4.47
N TRP A 166 -1.71 -14.45 -3.52
CA TRP A 166 -0.41 -15.10 -3.76
C TRP A 166 -0.50 -16.54 -4.25
N LYS A 167 -1.64 -17.21 -4.01
CA LYS A 167 -1.90 -18.52 -4.64
C LYS A 167 -1.95 -18.38 -6.16
N GLN A 168 -2.52 -17.30 -6.67
CA GLN A 168 -2.59 -17.02 -8.10
C GLN A 168 -1.26 -16.48 -8.65
N ASN A 169 -0.69 -15.47 -7.98
CA ASN A 169 0.59 -14.86 -8.37
C ASN A 169 1.52 -14.73 -7.15
N PRO A 170 2.46 -15.67 -6.94
CA PRO A 170 3.36 -15.66 -5.78
C PRO A 170 4.24 -14.41 -5.66
N LYS A 171 4.38 -13.62 -6.74
CA LYS A 171 5.19 -12.39 -6.78
C LYS A 171 4.36 -11.12 -6.75
N LEU A 172 3.02 -11.21 -6.64
CA LEU A 172 2.14 -10.05 -6.69
C LEU A 172 2.45 -9.06 -5.56
N PRO A 173 2.85 -7.82 -5.87
CA PRO A 173 3.05 -6.81 -4.86
C PRO A 173 1.70 -6.31 -4.32
N VAL A 174 1.65 -6.10 -3.01
CA VAL A 174 0.47 -5.55 -2.32
C VAL A 174 0.89 -4.29 -1.57
N VAL A 175 0.21 -3.19 -1.85
CA VAL A 175 0.29 -1.98 -1.03
C VAL A 175 -0.85 -2.04 -0.03
N LEU A 176 -0.54 -2.44 1.19
CA LEU A 176 -1.51 -2.55 2.28
C LEU A 176 -1.59 -1.21 3.02
N ASN A 177 -2.70 -0.51 2.88
CA ASN A 177 -2.93 0.68 3.68
C ASN A 177 -3.45 0.27 5.07
N PRO A 178 -2.86 0.77 6.17
CA PRO A 178 -3.51 0.73 7.47
C PRO A 178 -4.94 1.26 7.37
N VAL A 179 -5.87 0.66 8.10
CA VAL A 179 -7.24 1.19 8.21
C VAL A 179 -7.16 2.65 8.67
N PHE A 180 -7.79 3.54 7.92
CA PHE A 180 -7.74 4.97 8.21
C PHE A 180 -8.38 5.29 9.55
N PRO A 181 -7.96 6.37 10.22
CA PRO A 181 -8.63 6.83 11.42
C PRO A 181 -10.10 7.16 11.12
N SER A 182 -10.93 7.01 12.14
CA SER A 182 -12.35 7.40 12.12
C SER A 182 -12.69 7.98 13.49
N ALA A 183 -13.83 7.62 14.09
CA ALA A 183 -14.18 8.07 15.43
C ALA A 183 -15.09 7.08 16.16
N ALA A 184 -15.11 7.13 17.49
CA ALA A 184 -16.02 6.34 18.31
C ALA A 184 -17.49 6.63 17.99
N SER A 185 -17.83 7.87 17.63
CA SER A 185 -19.17 8.26 17.17
C SER A 185 -19.62 7.55 15.90
N LYS A 186 -18.68 7.02 15.13
CA LYS A 186 -18.90 6.19 13.94
C LYS A 186 -18.80 4.68 14.24
N LYS A 187 -18.77 4.27 15.51
CA LYS A 187 -18.51 2.89 15.97
C LYS A 187 -17.15 2.33 15.50
N ARG A 188 -16.18 3.20 15.31
CA ARG A 188 -14.82 2.89 14.86
C ARG A 188 -13.81 3.61 15.75
N PRO A 189 -13.72 3.23 17.06
CA PRO A 189 -12.84 3.94 17.99
C PRO A 189 -11.36 3.72 17.65
N ALA A 190 -10.57 4.76 17.90
CA ALA A 190 -9.16 4.83 17.51
C ALA A 190 -8.30 3.68 18.07
N ASP A 191 -8.58 3.21 19.29
CA ASP A 191 -7.87 2.08 19.91
C ASP A 191 -8.11 0.76 19.16
N GLN A 192 -9.35 0.50 18.70
CA GLN A 192 -9.68 -0.70 17.92
C GLN A 192 -9.05 -0.63 16.53
N ILE A 193 -9.07 0.53 15.88
CA ILE A 193 -8.40 0.68 14.58
C ILE A 193 -6.89 0.49 14.72
N ARG A 194 -6.25 1.08 15.75
CA ARG A 194 -4.81 0.85 16.03
C ARG A 194 -4.51 -0.63 16.26
N LYS A 195 -5.41 -1.35 16.95
CA LYS A 195 -5.24 -2.79 17.17
C LYS A 195 -5.34 -3.58 15.86
N VAL A 196 -6.30 -3.25 14.97
CA VAL A 196 -6.38 -3.84 13.61
C VAL A 196 -5.07 -3.59 12.86
N ASN A 197 -4.60 -2.34 12.84
CA ASN A 197 -3.39 -1.95 12.11
C ASN A 197 -2.12 -2.65 12.65
N ALA A 198 -2.01 -2.82 13.96
CA ALA A 198 -0.92 -3.58 14.59
C ALA A 198 -0.97 -5.07 14.19
N LEU A 199 -2.16 -5.67 14.15
CA LEU A 199 -2.33 -7.06 13.71
C LEU A 199 -2.06 -7.20 12.20
N TYR A 200 -2.41 -6.22 11.38
CA TYR A 200 -2.07 -6.18 9.96
C TYR A 200 -0.55 -6.14 9.77
N ALA A 201 0.14 -5.23 10.46
CA ALA A 201 1.60 -5.15 10.41
C ALA A 201 2.27 -6.46 10.86
N ALA A 202 1.77 -7.08 11.94
CA ALA A 202 2.25 -8.37 12.41
C ALA A 202 2.01 -9.51 11.40
N ALA A 203 0.87 -9.48 10.69
CA ALA A 203 0.52 -10.50 9.69
C ALA A 203 1.44 -10.47 8.46
N VAL A 204 2.01 -9.32 8.12
CA VAL A 204 2.86 -9.13 6.94
C VAL A 204 4.34 -8.94 7.26
N LYS A 205 4.71 -9.01 8.54
CA LYS A 205 6.10 -8.83 8.98
C LYS A 205 7.03 -9.84 8.31
N GLY A 206 8.08 -9.37 7.69
CA GLY A 206 9.06 -10.18 6.97
C GLY A 206 8.69 -10.49 5.51
N ASP A 207 7.54 -10.05 5.03
CA ASP A 207 7.11 -10.29 3.65
C ASP A 207 7.43 -9.09 2.74
N ALA A 208 8.48 -9.24 1.94
CA ALA A 208 8.94 -8.20 1.02
C ALA A 208 7.96 -7.87 -0.13
N ARG A 209 6.89 -8.65 -0.30
CA ARG A 209 5.83 -8.38 -1.29
C ARG A 209 4.85 -7.32 -0.81
N VAL A 210 4.85 -6.99 0.49
CA VAL A 210 3.93 -6.03 1.09
C VAL A 210 4.65 -4.73 1.43
N LEU A 211 4.13 -3.63 0.91
CA LEU A 211 4.53 -2.27 1.26
C LEU A 211 3.39 -1.64 2.06
N MET A 212 3.70 -1.15 3.26
CA MET A 212 2.69 -0.63 4.18
C MET A 212 3.01 0.84 4.55
N PRO A 213 2.61 1.83 3.73
CA PRO A 213 2.80 3.25 4.05
C PRO A 213 1.98 3.65 5.28
N ASP A 214 2.51 4.50 6.14
CA ASP A 214 1.85 4.92 7.38
C ASP A 214 0.74 5.96 7.13
N THR A 215 -0.34 5.50 6.52
CA THR A 215 -1.52 6.32 6.28
C THR A 215 -2.34 6.59 7.55
N TRP A 216 -2.11 5.83 8.63
CA TRP A 216 -2.71 6.15 9.92
C TRP A 216 -2.19 7.48 10.48
N THR A 217 -0.88 7.62 10.65
CA THR A 217 -0.26 8.85 11.15
C THR A 217 -0.50 10.04 10.21
N LEU A 218 -0.61 9.77 8.89
CA LEU A 218 -0.95 10.79 7.91
C LEU A 218 -2.29 11.47 8.20
N PHE A 219 -3.29 10.75 8.70
CA PHE A 219 -4.67 11.22 8.79
C PHE A 219 -5.21 11.33 10.21
N ALA A 220 -4.53 10.75 11.21
CA ALA A 220 -4.97 10.82 12.59
C ALA A 220 -4.75 12.21 13.21
N GLY A 221 -5.72 12.66 13.96
CA GLY A 221 -5.61 13.79 14.89
C GLY A 221 -4.84 13.41 16.17
N PRO A 222 -4.61 14.37 17.06
CA PRO A 222 -3.90 14.14 18.33
C PRO A 222 -4.59 13.12 19.26
N ASP A 223 -5.90 13.00 19.16
CA ASP A 223 -6.74 12.02 19.89
C ASP A 223 -6.80 10.65 19.20
N GLY A 224 -6.31 10.57 17.98
CA GLY A 224 -6.34 9.38 17.13
C GLY A 224 -7.58 9.25 16.27
N ASP A 225 -8.53 10.17 16.38
CA ASP A 225 -9.68 10.26 15.48
C ASP A 225 -9.27 10.89 14.14
N ALA A 226 -10.09 10.70 13.11
CA ALA A 226 -9.86 11.30 11.80
C ALA A 226 -9.90 12.82 11.87
N ARG A 227 -8.96 13.49 11.19
CA ARG A 227 -8.96 14.96 11.13
C ARG A 227 -10.11 15.47 10.27
N PRO A 228 -10.98 16.38 10.79
CA PRO A 228 -12.14 16.89 10.05
C PRO A 228 -11.77 17.66 8.77
N SER A 229 -10.55 18.21 8.69
CA SER A 229 -10.05 18.91 7.49
C SER A 229 -9.99 18.01 6.26
N GLU A 230 -9.63 16.73 6.43
CA GLU A 230 -9.58 15.73 5.38
C GLU A 230 -10.78 14.79 5.39
N PHE A 231 -11.44 14.61 6.55
CA PHE A 231 -12.57 13.70 6.77
C PHE A 231 -13.76 14.46 7.42
N PRO A 232 -14.54 15.23 6.64
CA PRO A 232 -15.61 16.07 7.21
C PRO A 232 -16.67 15.31 7.99
N ASP A 233 -16.91 14.06 7.66
CA ASP A 233 -17.83 13.16 8.36
C ASP A 233 -17.11 12.18 9.31
N LEU A 234 -15.81 12.35 9.54
CA LEU A 234 -14.93 11.50 10.34
C LEU A 234 -14.79 10.06 9.80
N LEU A 235 -15.05 9.84 8.51
CA LEU A 235 -14.93 8.52 7.87
C LEU A 235 -14.46 8.60 6.43
N HIS A 236 -15.03 9.48 5.61
CA HIS A 236 -14.76 9.53 4.18
C HIS A 236 -13.87 10.73 3.82
N PRO A 237 -12.78 10.49 3.07
CA PRO A 237 -11.90 11.57 2.64
C PRO A 237 -12.63 12.55 1.71
N ASN A 238 -12.39 13.83 1.89
CA ASN A 238 -12.71 14.84 0.89
C ASN A 238 -11.62 14.91 -0.20
N ALA A 239 -11.70 15.91 -1.10
CA ALA A 239 -10.72 16.08 -2.17
C ALA A 239 -9.27 16.23 -1.64
N ALA A 240 -9.08 16.95 -0.52
CA ALA A 240 -7.76 17.12 0.10
C ALA A 240 -7.24 15.79 0.68
N GLY A 241 -8.10 15.00 1.35
CA GLY A 241 -7.74 13.68 1.86
C GLY A 241 -7.31 12.72 0.75
N TYR A 242 -8.06 12.68 -0.36
CA TYR A 242 -7.66 11.86 -1.52
C TYR A 242 -6.35 12.35 -2.16
N ALA A 243 -6.12 13.66 -2.23
CA ALA A 243 -4.86 14.20 -2.75
C ALA A 243 -3.65 13.81 -1.88
N GLN A 244 -3.80 13.86 -0.54
CA GLN A 244 -2.77 13.41 0.39
C GLN A 244 -2.54 11.90 0.29
N TRP A 245 -3.59 11.09 0.16
CA TRP A 245 -3.45 9.65 -0.05
C TRP A 245 -2.75 9.34 -1.36
N ALA A 246 -3.09 10.03 -2.46
CA ALA A 246 -2.40 9.89 -3.74
C ALA A 246 -0.91 10.23 -3.62
N ALA A 247 -0.57 11.33 -2.93
CA ALA A 247 0.82 11.72 -2.68
C ALA A 247 1.59 10.64 -1.90
N ALA A 248 0.97 10.05 -0.86
CA ALA A 248 1.56 8.96 -0.08
C ALA A 248 1.82 7.69 -0.90
N LEU A 249 0.94 7.37 -1.85
CA LEU A 249 1.08 6.19 -2.72
C LEU A 249 2.06 6.39 -3.87
N ARG A 250 2.28 7.62 -4.34
CA ARG A 250 3.11 7.91 -5.51
C ARG A 250 4.54 7.35 -5.41
N PRO A 251 5.33 7.60 -4.34
CA PRO A 251 6.68 7.03 -4.21
C PRO A 251 6.67 5.50 -4.17
N VAL A 252 5.64 4.90 -3.55
CA VAL A 252 5.49 3.44 -3.46
C VAL A 252 5.25 2.83 -4.84
N LEU A 253 4.30 3.39 -5.60
CA LEU A 253 3.99 2.95 -6.97
C LEU A 253 5.16 3.19 -7.93
N ALA A 254 5.93 4.26 -7.74
CA ALA A 254 7.14 4.55 -8.50
C ALA A 254 8.24 3.51 -8.22
N THR A 255 8.41 3.09 -6.98
CA THR A 255 9.37 2.03 -6.60
C THR A 255 8.97 0.68 -7.17
N LEU A 256 7.68 0.36 -7.20
CA LEU A 256 7.16 -0.83 -7.87
C LEU A 256 7.28 -0.78 -9.41
N GLY A 257 7.59 0.39 -10.00
CA GLY A 257 7.79 0.55 -11.44
C GLY A 257 6.52 0.88 -12.22
N PHE A 258 5.48 1.33 -11.55
CA PHE A 258 4.23 1.75 -12.18
C PHE A 258 4.18 3.24 -12.54
N LEU A 259 5.00 4.04 -11.88
CA LEU A 259 5.13 5.49 -12.11
C LEU A 259 6.61 5.85 -12.24
N GLU A 260 6.88 7.04 -12.80
CA GLU A 260 8.25 7.58 -12.91
C GLU A 260 9.22 6.55 -13.52
N THR A 261 8.81 5.99 -14.65
CA THR A 261 9.51 4.88 -15.32
C THR A 261 10.73 5.33 -16.09
N GLU A 262 10.82 6.63 -16.42
CA GLU A 262 11.95 7.22 -17.13
C GLU A 262 13.05 7.68 -16.16
N PRO A 263 14.32 7.56 -16.55
CA PRO A 263 15.43 8.10 -15.79
C PRO A 263 15.33 9.63 -15.64
N ASP A 264 15.78 10.16 -14.50
CA ASP A 264 15.90 11.61 -14.29
C ASP A 264 17.01 12.18 -15.21
N PRO A 265 16.71 13.09 -16.16
CA PRO A 265 17.69 13.62 -17.11
C PRO A 265 18.59 14.70 -16.50
N PHE A 266 18.83 14.67 -15.21
CA PHE A 266 19.59 15.67 -14.48
C PHE A 266 21.09 15.63 -14.82
N ALA A 267 21.68 16.81 -15.05
CA ALA A 267 23.13 17.05 -15.08
C ALA A 267 23.50 18.01 -13.94
N PRO A 268 24.58 17.74 -13.18
CA PRO A 268 25.00 18.63 -12.09
C PRO A 268 25.49 19.99 -12.63
N GLU A 269 25.37 21.01 -11.80
CA GLU A 269 25.86 22.38 -12.07
C GLU A 269 27.39 22.39 -12.22
N PRO A 270 27.97 23.38 -12.91
CA PRO A 270 29.44 23.50 -13.06
C PRO A 270 30.17 23.46 -11.70
N GLY A 271 31.19 22.62 -11.61
CA GLY A 271 31.98 22.39 -10.41
C GLY A 271 31.39 21.40 -9.41
N PHE A 272 30.19 20.88 -9.64
CA PHE A 272 29.66 19.75 -8.88
C PHE A 272 29.95 18.43 -9.59
N GLU A 273 30.29 17.40 -8.82
CA GLU A 273 30.35 16.01 -9.24
C GLU A 273 29.17 15.23 -8.69
N SER A 274 28.64 14.28 -9.46
CA SER A 274 27.59 13.38 -8.98
C SER A 274 28.19 12.32 -8.04
N LEU A 275 27.64 12.19 -6.84
CA LEU A 275 27.96 11.08 -5.93
C LEU A 275 27.09 9.84 -6.19
N PHE A 276 26.03 9.98 -6.99
CA PHE A 276 25.17 8.88 -7.43
C PHE A 276 24.94 9.02 -8.94
N ASN A 277 25.27 7.95 -9.69
CA ASN A 277 25.24 7.97 -11.16
C ASN A 277 23.84 7.76 -11.78
N GLY A 278 22.80 7.58 -10.93
CA GLY A 278 21.42 7.38 -11.36
C GLY A 278 21.08 5.97 -11.84
N ARG A 279 22.04 5.04 -11.93
CA ARG A 279 21.87 3.69 -12.52
C ARG A 279 22.13 2.56 -11.55
N ASP A 280 23.19 2.68 -10.76
CA ASP A 280 23.67 1.65 -9.85
C ASP A 280 24.31 2.28 -8.60
N LEU A 281 24.68 1.45 -7.64
CA LEU A 281 25.28 1.86 -6.38
C LEU A 281 26.82 1.97 -6.44
N THR A 282 27.41 2.22 -7.62
CA THR A 282 28.85 2.47 -7.74
C THR A 282 29.28 3.63 -6.85
N GLY A 283 30.32 3.43 -6.07
CA GLY A 283 30.82 4.39 -5.09
C GLY A 283 30.13 4.32 -3.72
N TRP A 284 29.21 3.35 -3.52
CA TRP A 284 28.50 3.13 -2.27
C TRP A 284 28.78 1.75 -1.67
N GLN A 285 28.70 1.63 -0.33
CA GLN A 285 29.02 0.41 0.41
C GLN A 285 28.31 0.35 1.76
N PHE A 286 28.19 -0.85 2.34
CA PHE A 286 28.11 -1.02 3.77
C PHE A 286 29.52 -1.00 4.36
N ARG A 287 29.75 -0.26 5.43
CA ARG A 287 31.03 -0.19 6.16
C ARG A 287 31.05 -1.22 7.27
N ILE A 288 32.27 -1.51 7.75
CA ILE A 288 32.44 -2.22 9.02
C ILE A 288 31.68 -1.45 10.08
N THR A 289 30.83 -2.14 10.84
CA THR A 289 30.10 -1.52 11.94
C THR A 289 31.06 -1.26 13.10
N PRO A 290 31.25 0.01 13.52
CA PRO A 290 32.10 0.35 14.67
C PRO A 290 31.66 -0.37 15.95
N GLU A 291 32.60 -0.70 16.83
CA GLU A 291 32.24 -1.36 18.11
C GLU A 291 31.35 -0.50 18.99
N SER A 292 31.52 0.82 18.95
CA SER A 292 30.60 1.76 19.61
C SER A 292 29.14 1.57 19.21
N ASP A 293 28.90 1.42 17.90
CA ASP A 293 27.55 1.26 17.33
C ASP A 293 26.98 -0.13 17.67
N ARG A 294 27.82 -1.17 17.59
CA ARG A 294 27.46 -2.52 18.04
C ARG A 294 27.03 -2.53 19.51
N GLN A 295 27.80 -1.84 20.36
CA GLN A 295 27.50 -1.76 21.80
C GLN A 295 26.23 -0.94 22.05
N ALA A 296 26.02 0.16 21.32
CA ALA A 296 24.80 0.95 21.40
C ALA A 296 23.56 0.12 21.00
N ALA A 297 23.64 -0.59 19.89
CA ALA A 297 22.58 -1.47 19.42
C ALA A 297 22.26 -2.61 20.41
N ARG A 298 23.29 -3.28 20.95
CA ARG A 298 23.10 -4.33 21.98
C ARG A 298 22.45 -3.77 23.25
N ASN A 299 22.89 -2.58 23.71
CA ASN A 299 22.31 -1.93 24.88
C ASN A 299 20.84 -1.56 24.61
N TRP A 300 20.53 -1.02 23.44
CA TRP A 300 19.14 -0.71 23.09
C TRP A 300 18.27 -1.99 23.07
N GLN A 301 18.69 -3.03 22.34
CA GLN A 301 17.97 -4.31 22.28
C GLN A 301 17.79 -4.97 23.66
N LYS A 302 18.75 -4.79 24.57
CA LYS A 302 18.63 -5.29 25.95
C LYS A 302 17.57 -4.54 26.76
N ASN A 303 17.43 -3.22 26.53
CA ASN A 303 16.55 -2.35 27.30
C ASN A 303 15.16 -2.18 26.68
N ASP A 304 15.01 -2.46 25.40
CA ASP A 304 13.74 -2.37 24.66
C ASP A 304 13.52 -3.63 23.82
N PRO A 305 12.59 -4.52 24.22
CA PRO A 305 12.26 -5.71 23.44
C PRO A 305 11.75 -5.41 22.01
N ASN A 306 11.30 -4.18 21.75
CA ASN A 306 10.81 -3.73 20.46
C ASN A 306 11.88 -2.97 19.66
N ALA A 307 13.12 -2.91 20.14
CA ALA A 307 14.22 -2.29 19.41
C ALA A 307 14.33 -2.90 18.00
N PRO A 308 14.44 -2.07 16.96
CA PRO A 308 14.49 -2.56 15.58
C PRO A 308 15.79 -3.35 15.32
N PRO A 309 15.81 -4.26 14.34
CA PRO A 309 17.03 -4.87 13.87
C PRO A 309 18.06 -3.82 13.44
N TRP A 310 19.29 -4.05 13.80
CA TRP A 310 20.45 -3.24 13.40
C TRP A 310 21.53 -4.21 12.91
N PRO A 311 21.65 -4.44 11.59
CA PRO A 311 22.63 -5.36 11.04
C PRO A 311 24.07 -4.91 11.31
N PHE A 312 24.95 -5.85 11.62
CA PHE A 312 26.37 -5.59 11.81
C PHE A 312 27.16 -6.17 10.64
N TYR A 313 28.15 -5.43 10.16
CA TYR A 313 29.02 -5.83 9.08
C TYR A 313 30.46 -5.98 9.61
N GLU A 314 31.07 -7.15 9.36
CA GLU A 314 32.46 -7.47 9.77
C GLU A 314 33.48 -7.00 8.74
N SER A 315 33.06 -6.80 7.48
CA SER A 315 33.88 -6.31 6.37
C SER A 315 33.09 -5.35 5.50
N PRO A 316 33.76 -4.44 4.77
CA PRO A 316 33.07 -3.57 3.83
C PRO A 316 32.42 -4.40 2.71
N GLN A 317 31.19 -4.02 2.31
CA GLN A 317 30.48 -4.59 1.18
C GLN A 317 30.25 -3.50 0.13
N ARG A 318 31.04 -3.50 -0.93
CA ARG A 318 30.91 -2.56 -2.05
C ARG A 318 29.81 -3.01 -3.01
N PHE A 319 29.14 -2.04 -3.61
CA PHE A 319 28.04 -2.28 -4.54
C PHE A 319 28.32 -1.73 -5.94
N ASP A 320 29.60 -1.62 -6.33
CA ASP A 320 29.99 -1.10 -7.64
C ASP A 320 29.38 -1.93 -8.78
N GLY A 321 28.62 -1.28 -9.68
CA GLY A 321 27.92 -1.92 -10.79
C GLY A 321 26.65 -2.69 -10.41
N LEU A 322 26.25 -2.71 -9.13
CA LEU A 322 25.03 -3.37 -8.69
C LEU A 322 23.87 -2.36 -8.55
N ASP A 323 22.70 -2.74 -9.01
CA ASP A 323 21.48 -1.92 -8.90
C ASP A 323 20.87 -1.92 -7.49
N ARG A 324 21.38 -2.77 -6.58
CA ARG A 324 20.87 -2.91 -5.20
C ARG A 324 21.92 -3.41 -4.23
N SER A 325 21.70 -3.11 -2.95
CA SER A 325 22.44 -3.71 -1.85
C SER A 325 22.13 -5.20 -1.70
N SER A 326 23.02 -5.93 -1.01
CA SER A 326 22.92 -7.39 -0.85
C SER A 326 21.61 -7.86 -0.20
N ASP A 327 20.99 -7.02 0.61
CA ASP A 327 19.70 -7.26 1.28
C ASP A 327 18.50 -6.59 0.59
N GLY A 328 18.73 -5.88 -0.53
CA GLY A 328 17.70 -5.16 -1.27
C GLY A 328 17.13 -3.91 -0.58
N ARG A 329 17.74 -3.47 0.52
CA ARG A 329 17.26 -2.27 1.26
C ARG A 329 17.52 -0.98 0.49
N TYR A 330 18.62 -0.90 -0.25
CA TYR A 330 18.99 0.24 -1.10
C TYR A 330 18.96 -0.19 -2.54
N VAL A 331 18.20 0.54 -3.37
CA VAL A 331 17.99 0.21 -4.78
C VAL A 331 18.16 1.45 -5.64
N ALA A 332 18.99 1.35 -6.69
CA ALA A 332 19.05 2.34 -7.74
C ALA A 332 17.94 2.11 -8.75
N LYS A 333 17.09 3.10 -9.00
CA LYS A 333 15.96 2.97 -9.92
C LYS A 333 15.60 4.30 -10.58
N ASN A 334 15.73 4.37 -11.90
CA ASN A 334 15.30 5.50 -12.71
C ASN A 334 15.80 6.86 -12.18
N GLY A 335 17.12 6.98 -11.96
CA GLY A 335 17.76 8.20 -11.44
C GLY A 335 17.59 8.42 -9.93
N ARG A 336 16.97 7.49 -9.20
CA ARG A 336 16.71 7.58 -7.76
C ARG A 336 17.45 6.48 -7.00
N LEU A 337 17.99 6.83 -5.85
CA LEU A 337 18.44 5.89 -4.83
C LEU A 337 17.30 5.73 -3.82
N VAL A 338 16.68 4.57 -3.82
CA VAL A 338 15.51 4.25 -3.01
C VAL A 338 15.95 3.44 -1.79
N VAL A 339 15.62 3.93 -0.61
CA VAL A 339 15.64 3.15 0.63
C VAL A 339 14.26 2.53 0.78
N THR A 340 14.10 1.26 0.49
CA THR A 340 12.82 0.56 0.44
C THR A 340 12.19 0.42 1.83
N PHE A 341 10.91 0.06 1.92
CA PHE A 341 10.31 -0.31 3.20
C PHE A 341 11.07 -1.49 3.83
N PRO A 342 11.39 -1.44 5.13
CA PRO A 342 11.96 -2.59 5.81
C PRO A 342 10.87 -3.66 6.02
N PRO A 343 11.10 -4.92 5.62
CA PRO A 343 10.10 -5.97 5.78
C PRO A 343 9.81 -6.27 7.27
N ASP A 344 10.73 -5.91 8.16
CA ASP A 344 10.57 -6.05 9.61
C ASP A 344 9.70 -4.94 10.24
N GLY A 345 9.22 -3.98 9.43
CA GLY A 345 8.50 -2.79 9.85
C GLY A 345 9.42 -1.61 10.19
N ARG A 346 10.54 -1.86 10.87
CA ARG A 346 11.61 -0.90 11.16
C ARG A 346 12.95 -1.61 11.15
N ARG A 347 13.99 -1.00 10.56
CA ARG A 347 15.36 -1.54 10.54
C ARG A 347 16.37 -0.40 10.36
N ILE A 348 17.29 -0.26 11.30
CA ILE A 348 18.37 0.75 11.23
C ILE A 348 19.53 0.20 10.40
N GLN A 349 19.90 0.95 9.36
CA GLN A 349 20.99 0.59 8.47
C GLN A 349 21.47 1.83 7.73
N GLN A 350 22.78 1.91 7.42
CA GLN A 350 23.36 3.03 6.70
C GLN A 350 24.11 2.55 5.46
N LEU A 351 23.86 3.24 4.33
CA LEU A 351 24.65 3.13 3.10
C LEU A 351 25.64 4.30 3.05
N TRP A 352 26.91 4.02 2.82
CA TRP A 352 27.99 4.98 2.90
C TRP A 352 28.73 5.16 1.58
N THR A 353 29.20 6.39 1.30
CA THR A 353 30.18 6.55 0.22
C THR A 353 31.46 5.78 0.53
N THR A 354 32.12 5.26 -0.52
CA THR A 354 33.44 4.62 -0.40
C THR A 354 34.54 5.64 -0.15
N ARG A 355 34.29 6.92 -0.49
CA ARG A 355 35.19 8.06 -0.33
C ARG A 355 34.87 8.84 0.96
N GLU A 356 35.88 9.46 1.54
CA GLU A 356 35.80 10.39 2.65
C GLU A 356 36.05 11.84 2.17
N PHE A 357 35.57 12.84 2.94
CA PHE A 357 35.58 14.25 2.57
C PHE A 357 36.22 15.10 3.67
N PRO A 358 37.56 15.29 3.64
CA PRO A 358 38.29 16.05 4.70
C PRO A 358 38.18 17.57 4.51
N GLY A 359 38.04 18.08 3.27
CA GLY A 359 38.04 19.53 2.98
C GLY A 359 36.63 20.14 3.07
N ASP A 360 36.56 21.45 2.86
CA ASP A 360 35.30 22.17 2.77
C ASP A 360 34.55 21.78 1.51
N PHE A 361 33.22 21.71 1.56
CA PHE A 361 32.41 21.31 0.44
C PHE A 361 30.96 21.79 0.54
N ILE A 362 30.27 21.80 -0.59
CA ILE A 362 28.81 21.92 -0.66
C ILE A 362 28.22 20.60 -1.16
N LEU A 363 27.39 19.98 -0.34
CA LEU A 363 26.60 18.80 -0.71
C LEU A 363 25.16 19.25 -1.01
N LYS A 364 24.63 18.86 -2.17
CA LYS A 364 23.23 19.05 -2.53
C LYS A 364 22.60 17.72 -2.90
N LEU A 365 21.37 17.52 -2.48
CA LEU A 365 20.57 16.38 -2.89
C LEU A 365 19.09 16.74 -2.80
N GLU A 366 18.25 15.96 -3.48
CA GLU A 366 16.82 16.03 -3.26
C GLU A 366 16.36 14.73 -2.60
N PHE A 367 15.41 14.85 -1.68
CA PHE A 367 14.81 13.70 -1.01
C PHE A 367 13.28 13.76 -1.04
N ARG A 368 12.66 12.59 -0.96
CA ARG A 368 11.23 12.41 -0.82
C ARG A 368 10.96 11.30 0.20
N ALA A 369 10.09 11.56 1.17
CA ALA A 369 9.74 10.66 2.27
C ALA A 369 8.31 10.14 2.11
N THR A 370 8.07 8.86 2.40
CA THR A 370 6.69 8.39 2.64
C THR A 370 6.17 8.92 3.98
N PRO A 371 4.85 8.92 4.24
CA PRO A 371 4.32 9.42 5.50
C PRO A 371 5.02 8.80 6.71
N ASN A 372 5.40 9.65 7.67
CA ASN A 372 6.08 9.30 8.91
C ASN A 372 7.43 8.55 8.73
N ALA A 373 8.04 8.62 7.54
CA ALA A 373 9.34 7.99 7.32
C ALA A 373 10.43 8.65 8.17
N ASP A 374 11.29 7.81 8.76
CA ASP A 374 12.43 8.19 9.58
C ASP A 374 13.73 7.77 8.89
N SER A 375 14.69 8.72 8.84
CA SER A 375 15.96 8.53 8.18
C SER A 375 16.96 9.62 8.60
N GLY A 376 18.15 9.59 8.03
CA GLY A 376 19.18 10.59 8.19
C GLY A 376 20.13 10.69 7.00
N VAL A 377 20.69 11.87 6.82
CA VAL A 377 21.86 12.09 5.98
C VAL A 377 23.06 12.30 6.88
N PHE A 378 24.04 11.41 6.80
CA PHE A 378 25.26 11.51 7.60
C PHE A 378 26.30 12.33 6.85
N ILE A 379 26.89 13.28 7.55
CA ILE A 379 27.97 14.11 7.08
C ILE A 379 29.19 13.81 7.97
N ARG A 380 30.24 13.21 7.42
CA ARG A 380 31.43 12.77 8.16
C ARG A 380 31.11 11.91 9.39
N GLY A 381 30.01 11.14 9.33
CA GLY A 381 29.58 10.26 10.42
C GLY A 381 28.56 10.86 11.40
N ASN A 382 28.33 12.17 11.39
CA ASN A 382 27.28 12.79 12.20
C ASN A 382 25.96 12.87 11.41
N GLN A 383 24.87 12.47 12.05
CA GLN A 383 23.54 12.37 11.45
C GLN A 383 22.79 13.71 11.48
N LEU A 384 22.49 14.24 10.30
CA LEU A 384 21.45 15.24 10.11
C LEU A 384 20.12 14.51 9.90
N GLN A 385 19.09 14.83 10.68
CA GLN A 385 17.80 14.23 10.55
C GLN A 385 17.17 14.56 9.19
N CYS A 386 16.81 13.53 8.40
CA CYS A 386 16.17 13.66 7.09
C CYS A 386 14.95 12.74 7.06
N ARG A 387 13.75 13.33 7.24
CA ARG A 387 12.51 12.61 7.57
C ARG A 387 11.31 13.23 6.87
N ASP A 388 10.15 12.62 7.04
CA ASP A 388 8.88 13.33 6.84
C ASP A 388 8.66 14.30 8.02
N TYR A 389 9.23 15.49 7.92
CA TYR A 389 9.33 16.43 9.03
C TYR A 389 8.00 16.79 9.71
N PRO A 390 6.87 16.99 9.00
CA PRO A 390 5.62 17.33 9.67
C PRO A 390 5.11 16.23 10.61
N LEU A 391 5.32 14.97 10.28
CA LEU A 391 4.85 13.82 11.05
C LEU A 391 5.94 13.29 12.00
N ALA A 392 7.14 13.03 11.49
CA ALA A 392 8.24 12.43 12.25
C ALA A 392 9.12 13.44 13.00
N GLY A 393 9.06 14.74 12.67
CA GLY A 393 9.96 15.75 13.26
C GLY A 393 11.42 15.60 12.81
N PRO A 394 12.37 16.37 13.39
CA PRO A 394 12.15 17.43 14.38
C PRO A 394 11.67 18.76 13.78
N TYR A 395 11.94 19.06 12.51
CA TYR A 395 11.77 20.39 11.89
C TYR A 395 10.33 20.66 11.45
N LYS A 396 9.34 20.51 12.35
CA LYS A 396 7.91 20.66 12.07
C LYS A 396 7.48 22.08 11.68
N GLN A 397 8.32 23.07 11.96
CA GLN A 397 8.06 24.49 11.69
C GLN A 397 8.33 24.91 10.23
N LEU A 398 8.90 24.03 9.41
CA LEU A 398 9.21 24.34 8.02
C LEU A 398 7.95 24.65 7.23
N THR A 399 7.95 25.78 6.51
CA THR A 399 6.82 26.25 5.72
C THR A 399 6.92 25.90 4.24
N ARG A 400 8.15 25.59 3.76
CA ARG A 400 8.43 25.25 2.37
C ARG A 400 8.64 23.75 2.14
N TYR A 401 8.57 22.94 3.20
CA TYR A 401 8.62 21.49 3.07
C TYR A 401 7.42 21.00 2.27
N ARG A 402 7.65 20.07 1.35
CA ARG A 402 6.63 19.45 0.50
C ARG A 402 6.39 18.01 0.96
N PRO A 403 5.33 17.73 1.69
CA PRO A 403 5.03 16.36 2.13
C PRO A 403 4.92 15.41 0.93
N GLN A 404 5.59 14.26 1.02
CA GLN A 404 5.61 13.18 0.02
C GLN A 404 6.02 13.63 -1.40
N ASP A 405 6.69 14.78 -1.52
CA ASP A 405 7.25 15.31 -2.76
C ASP A 405 8.74 15.64 -2.58
N TRP A 406 9.42 16.06 -3.66
CA TRP A 406 10.84 16.33 -3.67
C TRP A 406 11.20 17.61 -2.92
N ASN A 407 12.13 17.50 -1.98
CA ASN A 407 12.68 18.59 -1.17
C ASN A 407 14.18 18.67 -1.37
N GLU A 408 14.72 19.86 -1.63
CA GLU A 408 16.15 20.08 -1.77
C GLU A 408 16.80 20.24 -0.39
N LEU A 409 17.83 19.45 -0.13
CA LEU A 409 18.71 19.57 1.03
C LEU A 409 20.04 20.14 0.55
N VAL A 410 20.47 21.26 1.14
CA VAL A 410 21.78 21.87 0.91
C VAL A 410 22.57 21.92 2.21
N ILE A 411 23.80 21.40 2.15
CA ILE A 411 24.72 21.28 3.28
C ILE A 411 26.04 21.95 2.89
N GLU A 412 26.34 23.09 3.51
CA GLU A 412 27.54 23.89 3.29
C GLU A 412 28.52 23.65 4.44
N VAL A 413 29.59 22.91 4.17
CA VAL A 413 30.60 22.53 5.17
C VAL A 413 31.76 23.50 5.13
N THR A 414 32.12 24.06 6.30
CA THR A 414 33.30 24.88 6.52
C THR A 414 34.01 24.41 7.80
N GLY A 415 35.22 23.90 7.66
CA GLY A 415 35.96 23.26 8.75
C GLY A 415 35.19 22.12 9.36
N GLN A 416 34.89 22.23 10.66
CA GLN A 416 34.14 21.22 11.41
C GLN A 416 32.68 21.65 11.73
N THR A 417 32.11 22.49 10.87
CA THR A 417 30.71 22.91 11.00
C THR A 417 30.03 22.90 9.63
N ALA A 418 28.71 22.69 9.64
CA ALA A 418 27.90 22.83 8.44
C ALA A 418 26.68 23.70 8.70
N ARG A 419 26.30 24.48 7.69
CA ARG A 419 24.98 25.09 7.58
C ARG A 419 24.10 24.18 6.72
N CYS A 420 22.96 23.74 7.27
CA CYS A 420 22.06 22.83 6.60
C CYS A 420 20.72 23.52 6.34
N THR A 421 20.19 23.38 5.11
CA THR A 421 18.90 23.97 4.74
C THR A 421 18.03 22.95 3.97
N CYS A 422 16.70 23.07 4.14
CA CYS A 422 15.71 22.35 3.33
C CYS A 422 14.86 23.38 2.59
N ASN A 423 14.81 23.30 1.25
CA ASN A 423 14.13 24.26 0.39
C ASN A 423 14.47 25.74 0.73
N GLY A 424 15.73 25.99 1.16
CA GLY A 424 16.25 27.29 1.58
C GLY A 424 15.90 27.72 3.00
N GLU A 425 15.10 26.95 3.77
CA GLU A 425 14.87 27.17 5.20
C GLU A 425 15.94 26.47 6.04
N VAL A 426 16.43 27.13 7.09
CA VAL A 426 17.52 26.62 7.92
C VAL A 426 17.01 25.47 8.81
N LEU A 427 17.66 24.31 8.69
CA LEU A 427 17.54 23.20 9.62
C LEU A 427 18.51 23.37 10.79
N GLU A 428 19.81 23.52 10.45
CA GLU A 428 20.90 23.68 11.39
C GLU A 428 21.82 24.81 10.91
N ALA A 429 22.06 25.82 11.76
CA ALA A 429 22.92 26.94 11.41
C ALA A 429 24.42 26.63 11.59
N ALA A 430 24.76 25.72 12.52
CA ALA A 430 26.14 25.34 12.87
C ALA A 430 26.21 23.88 13.32
N PHE A 431 25.86 22.96 12.45
CA PHE A 431 25.91 21.53 12.69
C PHE A 431 27.36 21.07 12.89
N LYS A 432 27.66 20.41 14.01
CA LYS A 432 29.02 20.00 14.35
C LYS A 432 29.43 18.75 13.57
N LEU A 433 30.65 18.73 13.08
CA LEU A 433 31.19 17.67 12.24
C LEU A 433 32.57 17.20 12.72
N PRO A 434 32.93 15.93 12.53
CA PRO A 434 34.32 15.47 12.56
C PRO A 434 35.17 16.12 11.47
N PRO A 435 36.52 16.07 11.58
CA PRO A 435 37.42 16.65 10.60
C PRO A 435 37.35 15.98 9.22
N THR A 436 37.06 14.69 9.19
CA THR A 436 36.87 13.90 7.97
C THR A 436 35.84 12.81 8.18
N GLY A 437 35.35 12.21 7.10
CA GLY A 437 34.47 11.06 7.10
C GLY A 437 33.62 10.99 5.82
N PRO A 438 32.89 9.88 5.65
CA PRO A 438 32.03 9.67 4.48
C PRO A 438 30.70 10.42 4.61
N ILE A 439 29.96 10.41 3.49
CA ILE A 439 28.55 10.73 3.46
C ILE A 439 27.76 9.42 3.56
N GLY A 440 26.67 9.43 4.32
CA GLY A 440 25.82 8.26 4.51
C GLY A 440 24.34 8.58 4.35
N LEU A 441 23.57 7.57 3.96
CA LEU A 441 22.12 7.62 3.88
C LEU A 441 21.55 6.52 4.78
N GLU A 442 20.70 6.90 5.72
CA GLU A 442 20.07 5.94 6.63
C GLU A 442 18.82 5.33 6.04
N GLY A 443 18.56 4.09 6.40
CA GLY A 443 17.26 3.45 6.30
C GLY A 443 16.82 3.06 7.70
N ASP A 444 15.68 3.59 8.15
CA ASP A 444 15.08 3.25 9.44
C ASP A 444 13.59 2.85 9.23
N LEU A 445 12.67 3.77 9.30
CA LEU A 445 11.23 3.56 9.17
C LEU A 445 10.73 4.10 7.82
N GLY A 446 9.81 3.37 7.18
CA GLY A 446 9.20 3.80 5.93
C GLY A 446 10.13 3.69 4.72
N GLN A 447 9.79 4.40 3.65
CA GLN A 447 10.58 4.51 2.44
C GLN A 447 11.10 5.95 2.27
N MET A 448 12.38 6.05 1.92
CA MET A 448 13.00 7.30 1.51
C MET A 448 13.51 7.18 0.08
N GLU A 449 13.49 8.27 -0.64
CA GLU A 449 14.09 8.36 -1.96
C GLU A 449 15.03 9.54 -2.01
N TYR A 450 16.16 9.35 -2.67
CA TYR A 450 17.18 10.38 -2.89
C TYR A 450 17.50 10.46 -4.38
N ARG A 451 17.72 11.68 -4.88
CA ARG A 451 18.18 11.90 -6.25
C ARG A 451 19.09 13.12 -6.34
N ARG A 452 19.77 13.29 -7.47
CA ARG A 452 20.61 14.47 -7.73
C ARG A 452 21.63 14.72 -6.64
N ILE A 453 22.18 13.63 -6.08
CA ILE A 453 23.20 13.69 -5.02
C ILE A 453 24.51 14.16 -5.64
N ARG A 454 24.93 15.36 -5.33
CA ARG A 454 26.09 16.01 -5.93
C ARG A 454 26.88 16.83 -4.91
N LEU A 455 28.19 16.88 -5.10
CA LEU A 455 29.09 17.55 -4.20
C LEU A 455 30.05 18.45 -4.98
N LYS A 456 30.37 19.59 -4.41
CA LYS A 456 31.42 20.50 -4.88
C LYS A 456 32.43 20.71 -3.77
N GLU A 457 33.67 20.27 -3.97
CA GLU A 457 34.77 20.62 -3.08
C GLU A 457 35.11 22.10 -3.22
N LEU A 458 35.40 22.75 -2.09
CA LEU A 458 35.80 24.15 -2.03
C LEU A 458 37.31 24.22 -1.82
N PRO A 459 37.97 25.29 -2.28
CA PRO A 459 39.41 25.49 -2.12
C PRO A 459 39.88 25.50 -0.69
#